data_612631070f65de15827a0b98f135c2e6
#
_entry.id   612631070f65de15827a0b98f135c2e6
#
_cell.length_a   1.000
_cell.length_b   1.000
_cell.length_c   1.000
_cell.angle_alpha   90.00
_cell.angle_beta   90.00
_cell.angle_gamma   90.00
#
_symmetry.space_group_name_H-M   'P 1'
#
loop_
_entity.id
_entity.type
_entity.pdbx_description
1 polymer ?
#
loop_
_entity_poly.entity_id
_entity_poly.type
_entity_poly.pdbx_seq_one_letter_code
_entity_poly.pdbx_strand_id
1 'polypeptide(L)'
;MNTNDNRLKAHKLIDHIFQDLLPAHGMAQRPEQIQLSHRMLDAMQDGRIALCDAGTGIGKTYAYLAAATAASAFPTGQIARPIIISTSSIALQNAVLTEYLPLLSCVLMADGILTKPLKAVIRKGKSHYVC
;
A
#
# COMPACT_ATOMS: atom_id res chain seq x y z
N MET A 1 1.33 11.46 20.83
CA MET A 1 2.15 11.35 19.62
C MET A 1 1.75 12.43 18.63
N ASN A 2 2.70 13.16 18.09
CA ASN A 2 2.40 14.31 17.23
C ASN A 2 1.98 13.82 15.83
N THR A 3 0.84 14.28 15.34
CA THR A 3 0.32 13.96 14.00
C THR A 3 1.33 14.27 12.89
N ASN A 4 2.08 15.35 13.02
CA ASN A 4 3.13 15.71 12.06
C ASN A 4 4.30 14.72 12.06
N ASP A 5 4.66 14.17 13.21
CA ASP A 5 5.72 13.16 13.29
C ASP A 5 5.31 11.85 12.61
N ASN A 6 4.08 11.40 12.84
CA ASN A 6 3.54 10.21 12.16
C ASN A 6 3.46 10.42 10.65
N ARG A 7 3.08 11.61 10.22
CA ARG A 7 3.02 11.96 8.80
C ARG A 7 4.41 11.83 8.14
N LEU A 8 5.41 12.40 8.76
CA LEU A 8 6.79 12.32 8.27
C LEU A 8 7.30 10.88 8.24
N LYS A 9 7.01 10.09 9.28
CA LYS A 9 7.39 8.67 9.35
C LYS A 9 6.72 7.84 8.24
N ALA A 10 5.46 8.11 7.96
CA ALA A 10 4.73 7.43 6.87
C ALA A 10 5.37 7.72 5.50
N HIS A 11 5.72 8.96 5.22
CA HIS A 11 6.41 9.32 3.98
C HIS A 11 7.80 8.68 3.88
N LYS A 12 8.56 8.68 4.96
CA LYS A 12 9.86 8.01 5.01
C LYS A 12 9.75 6.51 4.79
N LEU A 13 8.69 5.87 5.29
CA LEU A 13 8.45 4.45 5.04
C LEU A 13 8.21 4.17 3.56
N ILE A 14 7.44 5.00 2.87
CA ILE A 14 7.25 4.87 1.41
C ILE A 14 8.59 4.95 0.68
N ASP A 15 9.39 5.96 0.99
CA ASP A 15 10.71 6.09 0.37
C ASP A 15 11.60 4.88 0.63
N HIS A 16 11.62 4.39 1.85
CA HIS A 16 12.38 3.20 2.23
C HIS A 16 11.91 1.93 1.49
N ILE A 17 10.60 1.74 1.35
CA ILE A 17 10.05 0.62 0.58
C ILE A 17 10.53 0.65 -0.87
N PHE A 18 10.43 1.79 -1.55
CA PHE A 18 10.70 1.88 -2.98
C PHE A 18 12.16 2.12 -3.34
N GLN A 19 12.94 2.75 -2.46
CA GLN A 19 14.33 3.07 -2.74
C GLN A 19 15.31 2.02 -2.22
N ASP A 20 14.96 1.31 -1.16
CA ASP A 20 15.84 0.35 -0.49
C ASP A 20 15.31 -1.08 -0.54
N LEU A 21 14.10 -1.32 -0.04
CA LEU A 21 13.60 -2.68 0.21
C LEU A 21 13.22 -3.42 -1.07
N LEU A 22 12.40 -2.84 -1.91
CA LEU A 22 11.98 -3.48 -3.17
C LEU A 22 13.14 -3.61 -4.17
N PRO A 23 14.04 -2.63 -4.34
CA PRO A 23 15.22 -2.80 -5.17
C PRO A 23 16.14 -3.93 -4.69
N ALA A 24 16.28 -4.16 -3.40
CA ALA A 24 17.03 -5.30 -2.86
C ALA A 24 16.45 -6.66 -3.29
N HIS A 25 15.18 -6.71 -3.68
CA HIS A 25 14.48 -7.88 -4.22
C HIS A 25 14.38 -7.87 -5.75
N GLY A 26 15.21 -7.08 -6.44
CA GLY A 26 15.28 -7.04 -7.90
C GLY A 26 14.25 -6.15 -8.59
N MET A 27 13.52 -5.33 -7.84
CA MET A 27 12.54 -4.40 -8.41
C MET A 27 13.20 -3.07 -8.78
N ALA A 28 12.94 -2.59 -10.00
CA ALA A 28 13.45 -1.31 -10.44
C ALA A 28 12.78 -0.14 -9.71
N GLN A 29 13.57 0.87 -9.35
CA GLN A 29 13.03 2.13 -8.86
C GLN A 29 12.33 2.88 -10.00
N ARG A 30 11.15 3.41 -9.69
CA ARG A 30 10.33 4.19 -10.62
C ARG A 30 9.86 5.47 -9.93
N PRO A 31 10.40 6.63 -10.31
CA PRO A 31 10.03 7.89 -9.65
C PRO A 31 8.52 8.19 -9.66
N GLU A 32 7.84 7.85 -10.74
CA GLU A 32 6.40 8.05 -10.88
C GLU A 32 5.60 7.19 -9.90
N GLN A 33 6.05 5.96 -9.64
CA GLN A 33 5.45 5.05 -8.66
C GLN A 33 5.58 5.61 -7.24
N ILE A 34 6.75 6.13 -6.91
CA ILE A 34 7.04 6.74 -5.60
C ILE A 34 6.17 7.98 -5.41
N GLN A 35 6.12 8.86 -6.40
CA GLN A 35 5.30 10.06 -6.38
C GLN A 35 3.81 9.75 -6.23
N LEU A 36 3.31 8.74 -6.96
CA LEU A 36 1.94 8.28 -6.86
C LEU A 36 1.61 7.80 -5.44
N SER A 37 2.51 7.01 -4.85
CA SER A 37 2.34 6.49 -3.49
C SER A 37 2.26 7.62 -2.45
N HIS A 38 3.13 8.62 -2.55
CA HIS A 38 3.10 9.80 -1.67
C HIS A 38 1.81 10.60 -1.80
N ARG A 39 1.31 10.81 -3.01
CA ARG A 39 0.04 11.52 -3.24
C ARG A 39 -1.16 10.76 -2.67
N MET A 40 -1.17 9.43 -2.82
CA MET A 40 -2.20 8.58 -2.22
C MET A 40 -2.17 8.65 -0.70
N LEU A 41 -0.97 8.60 -0.10
CA LEU A 41 -0.81 8.74 1.34
C LEU A 41 -1.34 10.07 1.84
N ASP A 42 -0.99 11.18 1.19
CA ASP A 42 -1.48 12.51 1.56
C ASP A 42 -3.02 12.59 1.53
N ALA A 43 -3.63 12.04 0.49
CA ALA A 43 -5.09 12.01 0.38
C ALA A 43 -5.74 11.20 1.51
N MET A 44 -5.17 10.04 1.86
CA MET A 44 -5.65 9.21 2.98
C MET A 44 -5.53 9.93 4.31
N GLN A 45 -4.41 10.60 4.55
CA GLN A 45 -4.14 11.29 5.82
C GLN A 45 -4.95 12.58 5.97
N ASP A 46 -5.23 13.26 4.87
CA ASP A 46 -6.02 14.49 4.85
C ASP A 46 -7.54 14.23 4.74
N GLY A 47 -7.96 12.98 4.55
CA GLY A 47 -9.36 12.65 4.31
C GLY A 47 -9.92 13.26 3.02
N ARG A 48 -9.06 13.38 2.00
CA ARG A 48 -9.41 13.95 0.69
C ARG A 48 -9.54 12.89 -0.38
N ILE A 49 -10.20 13.22 -1.48
CA ILE A 49 -10.28 12.41 -2.68
C ILE A 49 -9.12 12.80 -3.60
N ALA A 50 -8.35 11.82 -4.06
CA ALA A 50 -7.34 12.00 -5.09
C ALA A 50 -7.76 11.25 -6.35
N LEU A 51 -7.77 11.95 -7.48
CA LEU A 51 -7.90 11.35 -8.81
C LEU A 51 -6.50 11.26 -9.40
N CYS A 52 -6.00 10.03 -9.55
CA CYS A 52 -4.67 9.78 -10.05
C CYS A 52 -4.75 9.04 -11.39
N ASP A 53 -4.31 9.70 -12.45
CA ASP A 53 -4.11 9.06 -13.73
C ASP A 53 -2.64 8.63 -13.86
N ALA A 54 -2.43 7.33 -13.91
CA ALA A 54 -1.11 6.74 -13.98
C ALA A 54 -1.07 5.75 -15.13
N GLY A 55 -0.09 5.92 -16.02
CA GLY A 55 0.10 5.07 -17.19
C GLY A 55 0.32 3.59 -16.82
N THR A 56 0.20 2.72 -17.81
CA THR A 56 0.54 1.30 -17.66
C THR A 56 2.03 1.13 -17.36
N GLY A 57 2.37 0.13 -16.56
CA GLY A 57 3.77 -0.19 -16.23
C GLY A 57 4.41 0.65 -15.14
N ILE A 58 3.69 1.59 -14.50
CA ILE A 58 4.21 2.39 -13.38
C ILE A 58 4.28 1.57 -12.09
N GLY A 59 3.52 0.48 -11.99
CA GLY A 59 3.45 -0.32 -10.77
C GLY A 59 2.48 0.24 -9.74
N LYS A 60 1.27 0.58 -10.18
CA LYS A 60 0.20 1.15 -9.35
C LYS A 60 -0.13 0.30 -8.13
N THR A 61 -0.10 -1.01 -8.26
CA THR A 61 -0.45 -1.94 -7.18
C THR A 61 0.45 -1.77 -5.97
N TYR A 62 1.76 -1.77 -6.15
CA TYR A 62 2.66 -1.47 -5.05
C TYR A 62 2.54 -0.04 -4.54
N ALA A 63 2.23 0.92 -5.41
CA ALA A 63 2.06 2.31 -5.00
C ALA A 63 0.93 2.46 -3.98
N TYR A 64 -0.26 1.90 -4.24
CA TYR A 64 -1.36 2.00 -3.28
C TYR A 64 -1.19 1.08 -2.07
N LEU A 65 -0.56 -0.08 -2.22
CA LEU A 65 -0.29 -0.97 -1.09
C LEU A 65 0.74 -0.36 -0.13
N ALA A 66 1.79 0.28 -0.64
CA ALA A 66 2.76 0.98 0.19
C ALA A 66 2.13 2.17 0.92
N ALA A 67 1.33 2.98 0.22
CA ALA A 67 0.59 4.09 0.83
C ALA A 67 -0.36 3.60 1.94
N ALA A 68 -1.11 2.54 1.68
CA ALA A 68 -2.01 1.92 2.64
C ALA A 68 -1.26 1.39 3.88
N THR A 69 -0.14 0.72 3.66
CA THR A 69 0.71 0.20 4.74
C THR A 69 1.27 1.33 5.59
N ALA A 70 1.79 2.39 4.96
CA ALA A 70 2.33 3.55 5.65
C ALA A 70 1.26 4.29 6.47
N ALA A 71 0.06 4.47 5.90
CA ALA A 71 -1.07 5.07 6.61
C ALA A 71 -1.51 4.25 7.82
N SER A 72 -1.46 2.92 7.72
CA SER A 72 -1.82 2.02 8.81
C SER A 72 -0.75 1.96 9.90
N ALA A 73 0.53 1.98 9.51
CA ALA A 73 1.64 1.93 10.44
C ALA A 73 1.80 3.23 11.26
N PHE A 74 1.49 4.36 10.63
CA PHE A 74 1.61 5.70 11.23
C PHE A 74 0.29 6.49 11.09
N PRO A 75 -0.75 6.11 11.85
CA PRO A 75 -2.05 6.75 11.73
C PRO A 75 -1.99 8.22 12.19
N THR A 76 -2.70 9.08 11.47
CA THR A 76 -2.82 10.51 11.77
C THR A 76 -4.16 10.86 12.41
N GLY A 77 -5.08 9.92 12.51
CA GLY A 77 -6.39 10.07 13.14
C GLY A 77 -6.54 9.21 14.40
N GLN A 78 -7.60 9.47 15.15
CA GLN A 78 -7.88 8.77 16.40
C GLN A 78 -8.46 7.35 16.21
N ILE A 79 -8.98 7.04 15.03
CA ILE A 79 -9.66 5.77 14.75
C ILE A 79 -8.95 5.06 13.62
N ALA A 80 -8.44 3.87 13.91
CA ALA A 80 -7.95 2.96 12.87
C ALA A 80 -9.12 2.55 11.96
N ARG A 81 -9.00 2.82 10.67
CA ARG A 81 -10.00 2.46 9.67
C ARG A 81 -9.45 1.38 8.76
N PRO A 82 -10.29 0.40 8.35
CA PRO A 82 -9.87 -0.56 7.34
C PRO A 82 -9.63 0.15 6.01
N ILE A 83 -8.64 -0.34 5.26
CA ILE A 83 -8.37 0.12 3.91
C ILE A 83 -9.11 -0.80 2.95
N ILE A 84 -9.90 -0.21 2.07
CA ILE A 84 -10.69 -0.94 1.08
C ILE A 84 -10.10 -0.68 -0.31
N ILE A 85 -9.74 -1.75 -1.00
CA ILE A 85 -9.30 -1.71 -2.39
C ILE A 85 -10.39 -2.34 -3.25
N SER A 86 -10.95 -1.56 -4.17
CA SER A 86 -11.97 -2.03 -5.11
C SER A 86 -11.40 -2.11 -6.53
N THR A 87 -11.61 -3.25 -7.17
CA THR A 87 -11.22 -3.46 -8.56
C THR A 87 -12.22 -4.36 -9.27
N SER A 88 -12.44 -4.13 -10.55
CA SER A 88 -13.23 -5.01 -11.40
C SER A 88 -12.44 -6.24 -11.89
N SER A 89 -11.13 -6.25 -11.72
CA SER A 89 -10.25 -7.34 -12.17
C SER A 89 -10.17 -8.44 -11.12
N ILE A 90 -10.73 -9.61 -11.42
CA ILE A 90 -10.62 -10.82 -10.57
C ILE A 90 -9.15 -11.27 -10.46
N ALA A 91 -8.43 -11.22 -11.57
CA ALA A 91 -7.01 -11.57 -11.60
C ALA A 91 -6.20 -10.68 -10.65
N LEU A 92 -6.45 -9.38 -10.62
CA LEU A 92 -5.78 -8.46 -9.72
C LEU A 92 -6.17 -8.71 -8.24
N GLN A 93 -7.43 -8.99 -7.95
CA GLN A 93 -7.86 -9.37 -6.60
C GLN A 93 -7.06 -10.56 -6.07
N ASN A 94 -6.91 -11.59 -6.88
CA ASN A 94 -6.14 -12.77 -6.51
C ASN A 94 -4.64 -12.45 -6.37
N ALA A 95 -4.06 -11.74 -7.33
CA ALA A 95 -2.65 -11.38 -7.30
C ALA A 95 -2.27 -10.53 -6.07
N VAL A 96 -3.12 -9.61 -5.66
CA VAL A 96 -2.89 -8.82 -4.43
C VAL A 96 -2.71 -9.73 -3.23
N LEU A 97 -3.51 -10.78 -3.06
CA LEU A 97 -3.41 -11.69 -1.93
C LEU A 97 -2.30 -12.72 -2.07
N THR A 98 -2.02 -13.20 -3.27
CA THR A 98 -1.10 -14.32 -3.47
C THR A 98 0.32 -13.90 -3.81
N GLU A 99 0.51 -12.69 -4.31
CA GLU A 99 1.81 -12.19 -4.79
C GLU A 99 2.24 -10.91 -4.09
N TYR A 100 1.46 -9.84 -4.20
CA TYR A 100 1.88 -8.49 -3.77
C TYR A 100 1.95 -8.33 -2.25
N LEU A 101 0.89 -8.68 -1.54
CA LEU A 101 0.87 -8.58 -0.07
C LEU A 101 1.86 -9.53 0.62
N PRO A 102 2.00 -10.79 0.18
CA PRO A 102 3.01 -11.68 0.76
C PRO A 102 4.43 -11.16 0.59
N LEU A 103 4.79 -10.65 -0.60
CA LEU A 103 6.12 -10.09 -0.82
C LEU A 103 6.35 -8.85 0.04
N LEU A 104 5.40 -7.91 0.03
CA LEU A 104 5.51 -6.69 0.84
C LEU A 104 5.59 -7.02 2.34
N SER A 105 4.79 -7.97 2.81
CA SER A 105 4.86 -8.45 4.20
C SER A 105 6.22 -9.05 4.53
N CYS A 106 6.74 -9.91 3.68
CA CYS A 106 8.04 -10.56 3.86
C CYS A 106 9.17 -9.52 3.98
N VAL A 107 9.19 -8.57 3.05
CA VAL A 107 10.19 -7.50 3.02
C VAL A 107 10.13 -6.62 4.25
N LEU A 108 8.94 -6.21 4.68
CA LEU A 108 8.75 -5.35 5.85
C LEU A 108 9.00 -6.09 7.17
N MET A 109 8.70 -7.38 7.24
CA MET A 109 9.03 -8.22 8.40
C MET A 109 10.53 -8.45 8.51
N ALA A 110 11.22 -8.71 7.41
CA ALA A 110 12.67 -8.89 7.38
C ALA A 110 13.41 -7.62 7.82
N ASP A 111 12.86 -6.44 7.51
CA ASP A 111 13.42 -5.15 7.92
C ASP A 111 13.00 -4.74 9.35
N GLY A 112 12.17 -5.52 10.02
CA GLY A 112 11.72 -5.27 11.39
C GLY A 112 10.63 -4.21 11.53
N ILE A 113 10.06 -3.73 10.43
CA ILE A 113 8.96 -2.73 10.43
C ILE A 113 7.66 -3.38 10.87
N LEU A 114 7.39 -4.59 10.42
CA LEU A 114 6.23 -5.37 10.81
C LEU A 114 6.64 -6.55 11.69
N THR A 115 5.84 -6.81 12.71
CA THR A 115 5.97 -8.00 13.57
C THR A 115 5.11 -9.16 13.10
N LYS A 116 4.10 -8.87 12.26
CA LYS A 116 3.15 -9.83 11.70
C LYS A 116 2.88 -9.51 10.24
N PRO A 117 2.50 -10.51 9.42
CA PRO A 117 2.13 -10.26 8.03
C PRO A 117 0.94 -9.29 7.92
N LEU A 118 0.90 -8.56 6.82
CA LEU A 118 -0.27 -7.76 6.45
C LEU A 118 -1.48 -8.68 6.25
N LYS A 119 -2.60 -8.36 6.88
CA LYS A 119 -3.83 -9.14 6.76
C LYS A 119 -4.76 -8.49 5.76
N ALA A 120 -5.29 -9.29 4.86
CA ALA A 120 -6.32 -8.87 3.93
C ALA A 120 -7.36 -9.98 3.74
N VAL A 121 -8.57 -9.56 3.38
CA VAL A 121 -9.66 -10.46 3.01
C VAL A 121 -10.25 -10.03 1.68
N ILE A 122 -10.62 -10.98 0.85
CA ILE A 122 -11.36 -10.71 -0.38
C ILE A 122 -12.86 -10.73 -0.08
N ARG A 123 -13.56 -9.74 -0.65
CA ARG A 123 -15.00 -9.76 -0.79
C ARG A 123 -15.35 -9.68 -2.28
N LYS A 124 -16.02 -10.71 -2.75
CA LYS A 124 -16.45 -10.82 -4.16
C LYS A 124 -17.94 -10.54 -4.27
N GLY A 125 -18.38 -10.14 -5.48
CA GLY A 125 -19.79 -10.05 -5.78
C GLY A 125 -20.49 -11.42 -5.66
N LYS A 126 -21.79 -11.43 -5.41
CA LYS A 126 -22.58 -12.67 -5.19
C LYS A 126 -22.40 -13.71 -6.29
N SER A 127 -22.26 -13.29 -7.54
CA SER A 127 -22.05 -14.15 -8.70
C SER A 127 -20.72 -14.91 -8.73
N HIS A 128 -19.77 -14.52 -7.90
CA HIS A 128 -18.43 -15.13 -7.81
C HIS A 128 -18.28 -16.13 -6.65
N TYR A 129 -19.33 -16.33 -5.87
CA TYR A 129 -19.35 -17.36 -4.83
C TYR A 129 -20.12 -18.59 -5.30
N VAL A 130 -19.58 -19.74 -5.02
CA VAL A 130 -20.30 -21.03 -5.22
C VAL A 130 -21.29 -21.18 -4.07
N CYS A 131 -22.53 -21.46 -4.41
CA CYS A 131 -23.58 -21.79 -3.43
C CYS A 131 -23.47 -23.26 -3.02
#